data_84a099962b099d6f04774eee4119c501
#
_entry.id   84a099962b099d6f04774eee4119c501
#
_cell.length_a   1.000
_cell.length_b   1.000
_cell.length_c   1.000
_cell.angle_alpha   90.00
_cell.angle_beta   90.00
_cell.angle_gamma   90.00
#
_symmetry.space_group_name_H-M   'P 1'
#
loop_
_entity.id
_entity.type
_entity.pdbx_description
1 polymer ?
#
loop_
_entity_poly.entity_id
_entity_poly.type
_entity_poly.pdbx_seq_one_letter_code
_entity_poly.pdbx_strand_id
1 'polypeptide(L)'
;MKRSFLFWRWPLVASGVALIAATYGLVRLAFGLHLPDMSDDLGIDTGAAGLISAAGSISYAVAAVIGFLAAERHPRLLVIAATLTAGGGAVGIAVATDAATCAPAAAIASAGAGLASPALVRLVARTFAEHESSTPQAIVNAGTGPGLVAAGAIPLILTADWRMCWMIAAVATAVAGIAVLITDRARESAPVDTRANRPAILPPREWWAAHRSAVAASVLLGVGASAIWNYGRTVLVEAGASEAQSVTSWILLGCGGAAVIVTSRLLRGLQPRALWLIGASLISVSTLAIGAAPAQGTLSAAACAVFGWAYVTASGALIGWTTQINAAHAAAGTALLFVTFMVGQALGAAVLGALLPLVGPVTGFAAAAALGIAGGASLIAPARREATAPRV
;
A
#
# COMPACT_ATOMS: atom_id res chain seq x y z
N MET A 1 20.53 1.84 -34.77
CA MET A 1 19.78 2.97 -34.23
C MET A 1 18.71 2.63 -33.16
N LYS A 2 18.15 1.41 -33.07
CA LYS A 2 17.11 1.07 -32.06
C LYS A 2 17.62 0.94 -30.58
N ARG A 3 18.90 0.62 -30.37
CA ARG A 3 19.44 0.46 -28.99
C ARG A 3 19.67 1.76 -28.22
N SER A 4 19.89 2.89 -28.86
CA SER A 4 20.12 4.19 -28.20
C SER A 4 18.83 4.79 -27.62
N PHE A 5 17.67 4.50 -28.21
CA PHE A 5 16.37 5.00 -27.71
C PHE A 5 15.90 4.31 -26.43
N LEU A 6 16.30 3.07 -26.16
CA LEU A 6 15.94 2.36 -24.92
C LEU A 6 16.67 2.96 -23.72
N PHE A 7 17.94 3.33 -23.83
CA PHE A 7 18.74 3.86 -22.72
C PHE A 7 18.17 5.15 -22.12
N TRP A 8 17.42 5.95 -22.87
CA TRP A 8 16.88 7.23 -22.45
C TRP A 8 15.57 7.14 -21.63
N ARG A 9 14.91 5.99 -21.62
CA ARG A 9 13.62 5.78 -20.94
C ARG A 9 13.77 5.21 -19.52
N TRP A 10 14.84 4.46 -19.27
CA TRP A 10 15.10 3.81 -17.99
C TRP A 10 15.37 4.77 -16.81
N PRO A 11 15.96 5.96 -16.97
CA PRO A 11 16.07 6.95 -15.90
C PRO A 11 14.72 7.34 -15.31
N LEU A 12 13.64 7.45 -16.11
CA LEU A 12 12.30 7.70 -15.61
C LEU A 12 11.80 6.51 -14.75
N VAL A 13 12.06 5.29 -15.19
CA VAL A 13 11.68 4.09 -14.41
C VAL A 13 12.43 4.07 -13.07
N ALA A 14 13.74 4.30 -13.09
CA ALA A 14 14.56 4.32 -11.87
C ALA A 14 14.12 5.42 -10.90
N SER A 15 13.88 6.65 -11.38
CA SER A 15 13.37 7.73 -10.54
C SER A 15 11.94 7.47 -10.06
N GLY A 16 11.11 6.80 -10.87
CA GLY A 16 9.78 6.35 -10.47
C GLY A 16 9.83 5.30 -9.35
N VAL A 17 10.75 4.32 -9.44
CA VAL A 17 11.03 3.36 -8.35
C VAL A 17 11.42 4.10 -7.08
N ALA A 18 12.33 5.07 -7.17
CA ALA A 18 12.79 5.87 -6.04
C ALA A 18 11.63 6.67 -5.41
N LEU A 19 10.75 7.26 -6.22
CA LEU A 19 9.60 8.02 -5.72
C LEU A 19 8.57 7.11 -5.02
N ILE A 20 8.29 5.91 -5.58
CA ILE A 20 7.43 4.93 -4.89
C ILE A 20 8.10 4.43 -3.61
N ALA A 21 9.39 4.12 -3.64
CA ALA A 21 10.14 3.71 -2.45
C ALA A 21 10.04 4.76 -1.34
N ALA A 22 10.21 6.05 -1.68
CA ALA A 22 10.15 7.15 -0.74
C ALA A 22 8.71 7.36 -0.21
N THR A 23 7.73 7.54 -1.10
CA THR A 23 6.37 7.91 -0.69
C THR A 23 5.61 6.78 0.00
N TYR A 24 5.79 5.52 -0.45
CA TYR A 24 5.16 4.35 0.16
C TYR A 24 5.99 3.75 1.30
N GLY A 25 7.26 3.44 1.02
CA GLY A 25 8.10 2.70 1.96
C GLY A 25 8.61 3.57 3.11
N LEU A 26 9.28 4.69 2.79
CA LEU A 26 9.90 5.55 3.79
C LEU A 26 8.90 6.47 4.51
N VAL A 27 7.78 6.83 3.85
CA VAL A 27 6.83 7.78 4.43
C VAL A 27 5.57 7.05 4.90
N ARG A 28 4.72 6.58 3.97
CA ARG A 28 3.38 6.09 4.34
C ARG A 28 3.40 4.88 5.25
N LEU A 29 4.18 3.88 4.92
CA LEU A 29 4.20 2.60 5.65
C LEU A 29 5.18 2.60 6.83
N ALA A 30 6.09 3.57 6.93
CA ALA A 30 7.04 3.66 8.03
C ALA A 30 6.43 4.16 9.36
N PHE A 31 5.18 4.65 9.36
CA PHE A 31 4.55 5.13 10.59
C PHE A 31 4.51 4.03 11.67
N GLY A 32 4.04 2.83 11.34
CA GLY A 32 4.03 1.70 12.27
C GLY A 32 5.42 1.21 12.69
N LEU A 33 6.44 1.42 11.86
CA LEU A 33 7.83 1.14 12.21
C LEU A 33 8.32 2.07 13.33
N HIS A 34 8.05 3.37 13.23
CA HIS A 34 8.53 4.36 14.20
C HIS A 34 7.55 4.60 15.35
N LEU A 35 6.36 3.98 15.32
CA LEU A 35 5.31 4.22 16.30
C LEU A 35 5.75 4.00 17.76
N PRO A 36 6.49 2.94 18.14
CA PRO A 36 6.92 2.79 19.54
C PRO A 36 7.71 4.00 20.02
N ASP A 37 8.73 4.41 19.25
CA ASP A 37 9.61 5.52 19.62
C ASP A 37 8.87 6.88 19.62
N MET A 38 7.94 7.05 18.67
CA MET A 38 7.09 8.25 18.59
C MET A 38 6.06 8.30 19.72
N SER A 39 5.55 7.15 20.16
CA SER A 39 4.57 7.06 21.25
C SER A 39 5.16 7.58 22.56
N ASP A 40 6.38 7.19 22.86
CA ASP A 40 7.09 7.62 24.07
C ASP A 40 7.37 9.13 24.05
N ASP A 41 7.86 9.65 22.92
CA ASP A 41 8.26 11.06 22.79
C ASP A 41 7.07 12.05 22.67
N LEU A 42 6.00 11.66 21.98
CA LEU A 42 4.87 12.54 21.63
C LEU A 42 3.63 12.28 22.46
N GLY A 43 3.66 11.31 23.40
CA GLY A 43 2.51 10.91 24.19
C GLY A 43 1.37 10.33 23.36
N ILE A 44 1.69 9.58 22.29
CA ILE A 44 0.71 8.96 21.42
C ILE A 44 0.27 7.63 22.04
N ASP A 45 -0.92 7.57 22.62
CA ASP A 45 -1.50 6.32 23.08
C ASP A 45 -1.97 5.43 21.91
N THR A 46 -2.30 4.18 22.20
CA THR A 46 -2.70 3.20 21.18
C THR A 46 -3.95 3.64 20.40
N GLY A 47 -4.89 4.33 21.07
CA GLY A 47 -6.10 4.86 20.45
C GLY A 47 -5.79 6.01 19.48
N ALA A 48 -4.97 6.97 19.91
CA ALA A 48 -4.50 8.06 19.07
C ALA A 48 -3.70 7.55 17.86
N ALA A 49 -2.81 6.56 18.05
CA ALA A 49 -2.08 5.92 16.97
C ALA A 49 -3.02 5.31 15.92
N GLY A 50 -4.09 4.65 16.36
CA GLY A 50 -5.13 4.12 15.49
C GLY A 50 -5.85 5.19 14.68
N LEU A 51 -6.21 6.31 15.30
CA LEU A 51 -6.86 7.42 14.62
C LEU A 51 -5.94 8.13 13.63
N ILE A 52 -4.66 8.32 13.98
CA ILE A 52 -3.65 8.89 13.07
C ILE A 52 -3.48 8.00 11.84
N SER A 53 -3.35 6.69 12.04
CA SER A 53 -3.24 5.71 10.95
C SER A 53 -4.50 5.64 10.09
N ALA A 54 -5.68 5.75 10.70
CA ALA A 54 -6.96 5.82 9.99
C ALA A 54 -7.05 7.09 9.13
N ALA A 55 -6.70 8.26 9.69
CA ALA A 55 -6.66 9.51 8.95
C ALA A 55 -5.67 9.44 7.76
N GLY A 56 -4.49 8.84 7.97
CA GLY A 56 -3.53 8.60 6.90
C GLY A 56 -4.08 7.71 5.78
N SER A 57 -4.79 6.63 6.14
CA SER A 57 -5.39 5.72 5.15
C SER A 57 -6.52 6.38 4.35
N ILE A 58 -7.35 7.19 4.99
CA ILE A 58 -8.40 7.97 4.31
C ILE A 58 -7.78 9.05 3.42
N SER A 59 -6.78 9.79 3.92
CA SER A 59 -6.06 10.80 3.15
C SER A 59 -5.43 10.20 1.88
N TYR A 60 -4.79 9.04 2.01
CA TYR A 60 -4.29 8.28 0.86
C TYR A 60 -5.41 7.93 -0.12
N ALA A 61 -6.54 7.40 0.35
CA ALA A 61 -7.65 7.00 -0.50
C ALA A 61 -8.22 8.20 -1.29
N VAL A 62 -8.43 9.31 -0.63
CA VAL A 62 -8.89 10.57 -1.27
C VAL A 62 -7.87 11.05 -2.30
N ALA A 63 -6.60 11.08 -1.94
CA ALA A 63 -5.51 11.48 -2.82
C ALA A 63 -5.38 10.55 -4.04
N ALA A 64 -5.57 9.23 -3.86
CA ALA A 64 -5.56 8.28 -4.97
C ALA A 64 -6.71 8.50 -5.94
N VAL A 65 -7.91 8.84 -5.47
CA VAL A 65 -9.05 9.22 -6.32
C VAL A 65 -8.75 10.50 -7.10
N ILE A 66 -8.24 11.54 -6.42
CA ILE A 66 -7.84 12.80 -7.07
C ILE A 66 -6.76 12.51 -8.12
N GLY A 67 -5.75 11.73 -7.75
CA GLY A 67 -4.67 11.31 -8.64
C GLY A 67 -5.20 10.60 -9.88
N PHE A 68 -6.10 9.64 -9.72
CA PHE A 68 -6.73 8.91 -10.82
C PHE A 68 -7.48 9.85 -11.78
N LEU A 69 -8.24 10.80 -11.25
CA LEU A 69 -9.03 11.74 -12.06
C LEU A 69 -8.16 12.78 -12.78
N ALA A 70 -7.04 13.18 -12.18
CA ALA A 70 -6.19 14.26 -12.68
C ALA A 70 -4.99 13.76 -13.51
N ALA A 71 -4.59 12.48 -13.39
CA ALA A 71 -3.36 11.95 -14.00
C ALA A 71 -3.28 12.13 -15.52
N GLU A 72 -4.41 12.02 -16.21
CA GLU A 72 -4.46 12.18 -17.67
C GLU A 72 -4.04 13.59 -18.12
N ARG A 73 -4.44 14.60 -17.36
CA ARG A 73 -4.23 16.01 -17.73
C ARG A 73 -2.99 16.62 -17.09
N HIS A 74 -2.70 16.23 -15.84
CA HIS A 74 -1.71 16.93 -15.00
C HIS A 74 -0.75 15.97 -14.26
N PRO A 75 -0.12 14.98 -14.94
CA PRO A 75 0.73 13.99 -14.26
C PRO A 75 1.95 14.62 -13.57
N ARG A 76 2.56 15.66 -14.16
CA ARG A 76 3.70 16.37 -13.53
C ARG A 76 3.28 17.16 -12.28
N LEU A 77 2.12 17.79 -12.32
CA LEU A 77 1.57 18.50 -11.15
C LEU A 77 1.29 17.50 -10.01
N LEU A 78 0.81 16.30 -10.33
CA LEU A 78 0.62 15.25 -9.33
C LEU A 78 1.94 14.77 -8.73
N VAL A 79 3.03 14.68 -9.51
CA VAL A 79 4.36 14.38 -8.96
C VAL A 79 4.83 15.48 -8.00
N ILE A 80 4.64 16.75 -8.37
CA ILE A 80 4.97 17.89 -7.50
C ILE A 80 4.13 17.80 -6.20
N ALA A 81 2.82 17.64 -6.33
CA ALA A 81 1.93 17.53 -5.17
C ALA A 81 2.28 16.34 -4.28
N ALA A 82 2.58 15.17 -4.88
CA ALA A 82 3.02 13.98 -4.15
C ALA A 82 4.32 14.24 -3.37
N THR A 83 5.27 14.91 -4.01
CA THR A 83 6.56 15.25 -3.39
C THR A 83 6.39 16.23 -2.23
N LEU A 84 5.57 17.26 -2.43
CA LEU A 84 5.33 18.28 -1.40
C LEU A 84 4.52 17.72 -0.23
N THR A 85 3.49 16.91 -0.49
CA THR A 85 2.67 16.34 0.60
C THR A 85 3.42 15.26 1.36
N ALA A 86 4.09 14.31 0.69
CA ALA A 86 4.87 13.28 1.38
C ALA A 86 6.10 13.88 2.07
N GLY A 87 6.90 14.69 1.38
CA GLY A 87 8.08 15.30 1.95
C GLY A 87 7.76 16.32 3.03
N GLY A 88 6.83 17.25 2.78
CA GLY A 88 6.40 18.24 3.76
C GLY A 88 5.72 17.62 4.98
N GLY A 89 4.89 16.59 4.77
CA GLY A 89 4.30 15.82 5.87
C GLY A 89 5.35 15.08 6.70
N ALA A 90 6.37 14.50 6.06
CA ALA A 90 7.50 13.88 6.77
C ALA A 90 8.29 14.86 7.61
N VAL A 91 8.57 16.08 7.08
CA VAL A 91 9.14 17.16 7.89
C VAL A 91 8.22 17.51 9.06
N GLY A 92 6.91 17.65 8.80
CA GLY A 92 5.93 17.96 9.85
C GLY A 92 5.93 16.92 10.97
N ILE A 93 6.04 15.60 10.64
CA ILE A 93 6.18 14.54 11.65
C ILE A 93 7.51 14.71 12.41
N ALA A 94 8.61 14.93 11.70
CA ALA A 94 9.95 15.06 12.34
C ALA A 94 10.02 16.19 13.36
N VAL A 95 9.28 17.29 13.15
CA VAL A 95 9.28 18.44 14.07
C VAL A 95 8.08 18.45 15.03
N ALA A 96 7.22 17.43 14.98
CA ALA A 96 6.05 17.32 15.86
C ALA A 96 6.48 17.27 17.34
N THR A 97 5.72 17.92 18.20
CA THR A 97 5.96 17.99 19.65
C THR A 97 4.94 17.18 20.45
N ASP A 98 3.86 16.79 19.83
CA ASP A 98 2.76 16.06 20.45
C ASP A 98 1.90 15.33 19.39
N ALA A 99 0.94 14.52 19.84
CA ALA A 99 0.02 13.77 18.97
C ALA A 99 -0.80 14.71 18.07
N ALA A 100 -1.19 15.90 18.55
CA ALA A 100 -2.07 16.81 17.81
C ALA A 100 -1.36 17.46 16.62
N THR A 101 -0.07 17.72 16.73
CA THR A 101 0.78 18.24 15.62
C THR A 101 1.22 17.10 14.68
N CYS A 102 1.45 15.90 15.21
CA CYS A 102 1.82 14.72 14.41
C CYS A 102 0.67 14.24 13.50
N ALA A 103 -0.57 14.23 13.98
CA ALA A 103 -1.71 13.68 13.27
C ALA A 103 -1.97 14.31 11.89
N PRO A 104 -2.10 15.64 11.75
CA PRO A 104 -2.28 16.26 10.45
C PRO A 104 -1.06 16.07 9.53
N ALA A 105 0.16 16.09 10.09
CA ALA A 105 1.37 15.85 9.32
C ALA A 105 1.41 14.44 8.72
N ALA A 106 1.05 13.41 9.50
CA ALA A 106 0.96 12.03 9.04
C ALA A 106 -0.13 11.82 7.98
N ALA A 107 -1.29 12.47 8.15
CA ALA A 107 -2.35 12.44 7.16
C ALA A 107 -1.91 13.07 5.82
N ILE A 108 -1.27 14.25 5.87
CA ILE A 108 -0.72 14.93 4.69
C ILE A 108 0.37 14.07 4.04
N ALA A 109 1.29 13.51 4.83
CA ALA A 109 2.35 12.64 4.35
C ALA A 109 1.81 11.44 3.54
N SER A 110 0.75 10.80 4.06
CA SER A 110 0.12 9.65 3.41
C SER A 110 -0.55 9.98 2.06
N ALA A 111 -1.06 11.21 1.89
CA ALA A 111 -1.64 11.66 0.62
C ALA A 111 -0.64 11.58 -0.54
N GLY A 112 0.64 11.83 -0.28
CA GLY A 112 1.67 11.80 -1.29
C GLY A 112 1.79 10.45 -2.02
N ALA A 113 1.67 9.35 -1.30
CA ALA A 113 1.66 8.02 -1.91
C ALA A 113 0.44 7.83 -2.83
N GLY A 114 -0.74 8.32 -2.42
CA GLY A 114 -1.96 8.27 -3.22
C GLY A 114 -1.85 9.02 -4.55
N LEU A 115 -1.14 10.15 -4.56
CA LEU A 115 -0.91 10.96 -5.77
C LEU A 115 0.19 10.38 -6.66
N ALA A 116 1.26 9.82 -6.07
CA ALA A 116 2.44 9.36 -6.80
C ALA A 116 2.13 8.23 -7.78
N SER A 117 1.39 7.21 -7.35
CA SER A 117 1.15 6.02 -8.17
C SER A 117 0.39 6.35 -9.47
N PRO A 118 -0.78 7.02 -9.48
CA PRO A 118 -1.48 7.38 -10.71
C PRO A 118 -0.64 8.28 -11.63
N ALA A 119 0.13 9.21 -11.05
CA ALA A 119 1.02 10.07 -11.82
C ALA A 119 2.07 9.26 -12.58
N LEU A 120 2.77 8.35 -11.90
CA LEU A 120 3.81 7.51 -12.50
C LEU A 120 3.24 6.54 -13.52
N VAL A 121 2.06 5.96 -13.28
CA VAL A 121 1.33 5.15 -14.27
C VAL A 121 1.19 5.93 -15.57
N ARG A 122 0.75 7.17 -15.51
CA ARG A 122 0.57 8.01 -16.70
C ARG A 122 1.88 8.41 -17.36
N LEU A 123 2.92 8.74 -16.55
CA LEU A 123 4.25 9.09 -17.09
C LEU A 123 4.89 7.91 -17.81
N VAL A 124 4.78 6.69 -17.27
CA VAL A 124 5.25 5.47 -17.92
C VAL A 124 4.45 5.20 -19.20
N ALA A 125 3.13 5.27 -19.16
CA ALA A 125 2.27 5.00 -20.31
C ALA A 125 2.54 5.94 -21.50
N ARG A 126 2.90 7.21 -21.26
CA ARG A 126 3.26 8.13 -22.36
C ARG A 126 4.71 8.00 -22.85
N THR A 127 5.57 7.33 -22.09
CA THR A 127 6.98 7.16 -22.40
C THR A 127 7.25 5.84 -23.16
N PHE A 128 6.48 4.80 -22.86
CA PHE A 128 6.61 3.47 -23.46
C PHE A 128 5.41 3.18 -24.36
N ALA A 129 5.61 2.37 -25.41
CA ALA A 129 4.50 1.89 -26.22
C ALA A 129 3.55 1.03 -25.37
N GLU A 130 2.27 0.97 -25.71
CA GLU A 130 1.24 0.30 -24.93
C GLU A 130 1.61 -1.16 -24.58
N HIS A 131 2.14 -1.91 -25.56
CA HIS A 131 2.57 -3.30 -25.38
C HIS A 131 3.87 -3.46 -24.56
N GLU A 132 4.64 -2.38 -24.35
CA GLU A 132 5.89 -2.36 -23.59
C GLU A 132 5.72 -1.77 -22.18
N SER A 133 4.62 -1.11 -21.88
CA SER A 133 4.44 -0.30 -20.65
C SER A 133 4.23 -1.12 -19.39
N SER A 134 3.73 -2.35 -19.48
CA SER A 134 3.38 -3.19 -18.33
C SER A 134 4.59 -3.56 -17.46
N THR A 135 5.73 -3.90 -18.09
CA THR A 135 6.96 -4.25 -17.35
C THR A 135 7.57 -3.05 -16.61
N PRO A 136 7.82 -1.87 -17.25
CA PRO A 136 8.24 -0.67 -16.55
C PRO A 136 7.33 -0.28 -15.39
N GLN A 137 6.01 -0.40 -15.58
CA GLN A 137 5.04 -0.09 -14.54
C GLN A 137 5.12 -1.03 -13.34
N ALA A 138 5.26 -2.34 -13.60
CA ALA A 138 5.46 -3.31 -12.53
C ALA A 138 6.75 -3.03 -11.75
N ILE A 139 7.84 -2.66 -12.45
CA ILE A 139 9.12 -2.29 -11.83
C ILE A 139 8.96 -1.04 -10.95
N VAL A 140 8.29 0.01 -11.42
CA VAL A 140 8.04 1.22 -10.64
C VAL A 140 7.26 0.90 -9.37
N ASN A 141 6.18 0.13 -9.47
CA ASN A 141 5.36 -0.24 -8.31
C ASN A 141 6.10 -1.16 -7.32
N ALA A 142 7.06 -1.95 -7.79
CA ALA A 142 7.90 -2.77 -6.94
C ALA A 142 8.81 -1.97 -6.00
N GLY A 143 8.96 -0.65 -6.22
CA GLY A 143 9.73 0.26 -5.34
C GLY A 143 9.30 0.25 -3.88
N THR A 144 8.05 -0.13 -3.58
CA THR A 144 7.56 -0.23 -2.20
C THR A 144 8.42 -1.17 -1.33
N GLY A 145 8.80 -2.34 -1.86
CA GLY A 145 9.62 -3.31 -1.11
C GLY A 145 11.00 -2.75 -0.71
N PRO A 146 11.82 -2.29 -1.65
CA PRO A 146 13.08 -1.60 -1.34
C PRO A 146 12.90 -0.40 -0.40
N GLY A 147 11.80 0.35 -0.52
CA GLY A 147 11.50 1.45 0.39
C GLY A 147 11.27 1.00 1.82
N LEU A 148 10.57 -0.10 2.04
CA LEU A 148 10.38 -0.70 3.37
C LEU A 148 11.69 -1.23 3.96
N VAL A 149 12.50 -1.88 3.13
CA VAL A 149 13.85 -2.33 3.55
C VAL A 149 14.70 -1.14 3.95
N ALA A 150 14.70 -0.06 3.17
CA ALA A 150 15.43 1.16 3.49
C ALA A 150 14.92 1.82 4.78
N ALA A 151 13.58 1.87 5.00
CA ALA A 151 12.99 2.41 6.22
C ALA A 151 13.52 1.71 7.48
N GLY A 152 13.65 0.37 7.45
CA GLY A 152 14.22 -0.38 8.57
C GLY A 152 15.76 -0.32 8.62
N ALA A 153 16.44 -0.27 7.47
CA ALA A 153 17.90 -0.24 7.44
C ALA A 153 18.50 1.09 7.92
N ILE A 154 17.83 2.21 7.65
CA ILE A 154 18.30 3.55 8.04
C ILE A 154 18.58 3.66 9.54
N PRO A 155 17.64 3.36 10.46
CA PRO A 155 17.91 3.46 11.89
C PRO A 155 19.00 2.51 12.36
N LEU A 156 19.09 1.30 11.81
CA LEU A 156 20.12 0.32 12.20
C LEU A 156 21.53 0.69 11.75
N ILE A 157 21.67 1.24 10.53
CA ILE A 157 22.99 1.54 9.94
C ILE A 157 23.50 2.90 10.42
N LEU A 158 22.62 3.90 10.49
CA LEU A 158 23.00 5.27 10.84
C LEU A 158 22.79 5.57 12.32
N THR A 159 22.30 4.62 13.12
CA THR A 159 21.90 4.85 14.52
C THR A 159 21.04 6.11 14.66
N ALA A 160 20.16 6.30 13.66
CA ALA A 160 19.33 7.49 13.54
C ALA A 160 18.07 7.34 14.40
N ASP A 161 17.76 8.37 15.18
CA ASP A 161 16.48 8.44 15.85
C ASP A 161 15.31 8.57 14.85
N TRP A 162 14.09 8.42 15.32
CA TRP A 162 12.90 8.45 14.47
C TRP A 162 12.72 9.83 13.77
N ARG A 163 13.11 10.94 14.39
CA ARG A 163 13.03 12.28 13.78
C ARG A 163 13.97 12.41 12.61
N MET A 164 15.21 11.93 12.77
CA MET A 164 16.21 11.89 11.69
C MET A 164 15.74 10.97 10.55
N CYS A 165 15.13 9.82 10.85
CA CYS A 165 14.57 8.93 9.85
C CYS A 165 13.51 9.64 9.00
N TRP A 166 12.60 10.42 9.60
CA TRP A 166 11.61 11.21 8.89
C TRP A 166 12.22 12.34 8.06
N MET A 167 13.27 13.00 8.55
CA MET A 167 14.01 14.00 7.76
C MET A 167 14.70 13.38 6.54
N ILE A 168 15.32 12.20 6.70
CA ILE A 168 15.92 11.45 5.60
C ILE A 168 14.84 11.06 4.59
N ALA A 169 13.66 10.59 5.04
CA ALA A 169 12.54 10.28 4.17
C ALA A 169 12.05 11.52 3.39
N ALA A 170 12.00 12.68 4.01
CA ALA A 170 11.64 13.94 3.36
C ALA A 170 12.64 14.30 2.25
N VAL A 171 13.94 14.26 2.55
CA VAL A 171 15.00 14.54 1.57
C VAL A 171 14.96 13.52 0.42
N ALA A 172 14.85 12.24 0.73
CA ALA A 172 14.74 11.18 -0.29
C ALA A 172 13.53 11.39 -1.20
N THR A 173 12.39 11.79 -0.63
CA THR A 173 11.16 12.11 -1.38
C THR A 173 11.38 13.31 -2.31
N ALA A 174 12.01 14.38 -1.82
CA ALA A 174 12.31 15.57 -2.62
C ALA A 174 13.26 15.24 -3.79
N VAL A 175 14.35 14.52 -3.50
CA VAL A 175 15.31 14.08 -4.53
C VAL A 175 14.65 13.19 -5.59
N ALA A 176 13.86 12.21 -5.15
CA ALA A 176 13.16 11.31 -6.07
C ALA A 176 12.13 12.05 -6.94
N GLY A 177 11.35 12.96 -6.35
CA GLY A 177 10.38 13.76 -7.08
C GLY A 177 11.03 14.67 -8.13
N ILE A 178 12.10 15.37 -7.76
CA ILE A 178 12.90 16.19 -8.67
C ILE A 178 13.49 15.31 -9.80
N ALA A 179 14.01 14.12 -9.47
CA ALA A 179 14.55 13.19 -10.45
C ALA A 179 13.49 12.74 -11.46
N VAL A 180 12.25 12.45 -11.01
CA VAL A 180 11.13 12.13 -11.92
C VAL A 180 10.85 13.31 -12.85
N LEU A 181 10.78 14.55 -12.35
CA LEU A 181 10.49 15.73 -13.15
C LEU A 181 11.58 16.05 -14.18
N ILE A 182 12.84 15.78 -13.84
CA ILE A 182 13.99 15.96 -14.75
C ILE A 182 14.04 14.87 -15.82
N THR A 183 13.76 13.62 -15.43
CA THR A 183 13.82 12.46 -16.33
C THR A 183 12.59 12.33 -17.22
N ASP A 184 11.49 12.96 -16.84
CA ASP A 184 10.29 13.04 -17.67
C ASP A 184 10.49 14.05 -18.81
N ARG A 185 11.02 13.55 -19.92
CA ARG A 185 11.31 14.31 -21.15
C ARG A 185 10.25 14.11 -22.24
N ALA A 186 9.18 13.40 -21.93
CA ALA A 186 8.10 13.26 -22.89
C ALA A 186 7.54 14.67 -23.18
N ARG A 187 7.79 15.14 -24.43
CA ARG A 187 7.09 16.32 -24.95
C ARG A 187 5.61 16.11 -24.73
N GLU A 188 4.91 17.17 -24.32
CA GLU A 188 3.46 17.19 -24.39
C GLU A 188 3.06 16.74 -25.79
N SER A 189 2.81 15.46 -25.92
CA SER A 189 2.24 14.89 -27.15
C SER A 189 0.91 15.60 -27.32
N ALA A 190 0.65 16.09 -28.53
CA ALA A 190 -0.60 16.73 -28.88
C ALA A 190 -1.79 15.94 -28.26
N PRO A 191 -2.84 16.61 -27.80
CA PRO A 191 -3.95 15.94 -27.17
C PRO A 191 -4.41 14.81 -28.10
N VAL A 192 -4.22 13.57 -27.67
CA VAL A 192 -4.89 12.44 -28.33
C VAL A 192 -6.39 12.79 -28.22
N ASP A 193 -7.04 12.86 -29.35
CA ASP A 193 -8.49 13.18 -29.40
C ASP A 193 -9.28 12.05 -28.71
N THR A 194 -9.38 12.17 -27.40
CA THR A 194 -10.01 11.20 -26.50
C THR A 194 -11.54 11.30 -26.56
N ARG A 195 -12.09 12.11 -27.48
CA ARG A 195 -13.56 12.29 -27.58
C ARG A 195 -14.28 11.06 -28.12
N ALA A 196 -13.59 10.21 -28.89
CA ALA A 196 -14.23 9.11 -29.60
C ALA A 196 -14.54 7.87 -28.75
N ASN A 197 -13.94 7.69 -27.56
CA ASN A 197 -14.11 6.45 -26.78
C ASN A 197 -13.97 6.67 -25.26
N ARG A 198 -14.64 7.68 -24.69
CA ARG A 198 -14.76 7.78 -23.24
C ARG A 198 -15.79 6.75 -22.78
N PRO A 199 -15.37 5.68 -22.07
CA PRO A 199 -16.35 4.88 -21.35
C PRO A 199 -17.12 5.80 -20.41
N ALA A 200 -18.40 5.53 -20.21
CA ALA A 200 -19.23 6.28 -19.28
C ALA A 200 -18.50 6.43 -17.95
N ILE A 201 -18.46 7.65 -17.40
CA ILE A 201 -17.71 7.99 -16.18
C ILE A 201 -18.13 7.09 -15.01
N LEU A 202 -19.35 6.61 -15.02
CA LEU A 202 -19.91 5.68 -14.04
C LEU A 202 -20.24 4.34 -14.71
N PRO A 203 -19.70 3.23 -14.18
CA PRO A 203 -20.06 1.90 -14.64
C PRO A 203 -21.57 1.61 -14.43
N PRO A 204 -22.18 0.71 -15.23
CA PRO A 204 -23.59 0.34 -15.11
C PRO A 204 -23.87 -0.35 -13.76
N ARG A 205 -25.16 -0.37 -13.35
CA ARG A 205 -25.58 -0.96 -12.06
C ARG A 205 -25.14 -2.42 -11.90
N GLU A 206 -25.15 -3.19 -12.95
CA GLU A 206 -24.73 -4.59 -12.99
C GLU A 206 -23.26 -4.74 -12.64
N TRP A 207 -22.40 -3.81 -13.06
CA TRP A 207 -21.00 -3.78 -12.72
C TRP A 207 -20.77 -3.66 -11.20
N TRP A 208 -21.54 -2.79 -10.53
CA TRP A 208 -21.47 -2.64 -9.07
C TRP A 208 -21.92 -3.91 -8.35
N ALA A 209 -22.99 -4.55 -8.86
CA ALA A 209 -23.46 -5.82 -8.31
C ALA A 209 -22.41 -6.94 -8.45
N ALA A 210 -21.71 -7.00 -9.58
CA ALA A 210 -20.66 -7.97 -9.84
C ALA A 210 -19.42 -7.76 -8.95
N HIS A 211 -19.15 -6.53 -8.48
CA HIS A 211 -17.99 -6.23 -7.63
C HIS A 211 -18.27 -6.37 -6.12
N ARG A 212 -19.51 -6.64 -5.68
CA ARG A 212 -19.86 -6.69 -4.24
C ARG A 212 -18.97 -7.62 -3.41
N SER A 213 -18.72 -8.83 -3.89
CA SER A 213 -17.85 -9.79 -3.20
C SER A 213 -16.39 -9.33 -3.16
N ALA A 214 -15.88 -8.77 -4.24
CA ALA A 214 -14.52 -8.23 -4.29
C ALA A 214 -14.35 -7.01 -3.38
N VAL A 215 -15.37 -6.13 -3.28
CA VAL A 215 -15.40 -4.99 -2.35
C VAL A 215 -15.38 -5.48 -0.90
N ALA A 216 -16.25 -6.43 -0.53
CA ALA A 216 -16.26 -7.00 0.81
C ALA A 216 -14.91 -7.64 1.17
N ALA A 217 -14.36 -8.44 0.25
CA ALA A 217 -13.05 -9.06 0.39
C ALA A 217 -11.93 -8.03 0.57
N SER A 218 -11.99 -6.94 -0.19
CA SER A 218 -11.02 -5.83 -0.13
C SER A 218 -11.07 -5.11 1.23
N VAL A 219 -12.26 -4.78 1.72
CA VAL A 219 -12.43 -4.16 3.05
C VAL A 219 -11.90 -5.06 4.16
N LEU A 220 -12.30 -6.34 4.17
CA LEU A 220 -11.89 -7.30 5.20
C LEU A 220 -10.38 -7.57 5.19
N LEU A 221 -9.77 -7.63 4.00
CA LEU A 221 -8.32 -7.72 3.86
C LEU A 221 -7.64 -6.49 4.47
N GLY A 222 -8.18 -5.30 4.22
CA GLY A 222 -7.68 -4.05 4.79
C GLY A 222 -7.74 -4.05 6.31
N VAL A 223 -8.88 -4.45 6.89
CA VAL A 223 -9.05 -4.57 8.34
C VAL A 223 -8.04 -5.55 8.93
N GLY A 224 -7.92 -6.77 8.37
CA GLY A 224 -7.00 -7.78 8.87
C GLY A 224 -5.53 -7.36 8.78
N ALA A 225 -5.13 -6.72 7.67
CA ALA A 225 -3.75 -6.29 7.48
C ALA A 225 -3.37 -5.10 8.38
N SER A 226 -4.33 -4.31 8.87
CA SER A 226 -4.06 -3.12 9.68
C SER A 226 -3.34 -3.43 11.00
N ALA A 227 -3.54 -4.63 11.56
CA ALA A 227 -2.92 -5.08 12.81
C ALA A 227 -1.39 -5.02 12.72
N ILE A 228 -0.81 -5.66 11.73
CA ILE A 228 0.65 -5.71 11.56
C ILE A 228 1.19 -4.35 11.12
N TRP A 229 0.53 -3.69 10.16
CA TRP A 229 0.99 -2.41 9.65
C TRP A 229 1.08 -1.31 10.70
N ASN A 230 0.16 -1.29 11.66
CA ASN A 230 0.08 -0.20 12.64
C ASN A 230 0.66 -0.59 14.00
N TYR A 231 0.46 -1.84 14.43
CA TYR A 231 0.78 -2.27 15.80
C TYR A 231 1.79 -3.43 15.86
N GLY A 232 2.20 -3.98 14.71
CA GLY A 232 3.08 -5.14 14.69
C GLY A 232 4.40 -4.90 15.45
N ARG A 233 5.11 -3.80 15.17
CA ARG A 233 6.34 -3.46 15.89
C ARG A 233 6.10 -3.15 17.37
N THR A 234 5.03 -2.41 17.67
CA THR A 234 4.66 -2.07 19.05
C THR A 234 4.49 -3.32 19.90
N VAL A 235 3.73 -4.31 19.41
CA VAL A 235 3.51 -5.58 20.12
C VAL A 235 4.81 -6.37 20.31
N LEU A 236 5.74 -6.33 19.35
CA LEU A 236 7.06 -6.96 19.51
C LEU A 236 7.91 -6.27 20.59
N VAL A 237 7.93 -4.93 20.59
CA VAL A 237 8.69 -4.14 21.55
C VAL A 237 8.10 -4.31 22.95
N GLU A 238 6.80 -4.24 23.12
CA GLU A 238 6.12 -4.48 24.41
C GLU A 238 6.34 -5.90 24.95
N ALA A 239 6.56 -6.88 24.06
CA ALA A 239 6.91 -8.25 24.42
C ALA A 239 8.40 -8.44 24.72
N GLY A 240 9.21 -7.37 24.73
CA GLY A 240 10.64 -7.39 25.08
C GLY A 240 11.59 -7.61 23.89
N ALA A 241 11.11 -7.51 22.64
CA ALA A 241 12.01 -7.55 21.48
C ALA A 241 12.95 -6.33 21.50
N SER A 242 14.24 -6.57 21.25
CA SER A 242 15.19 -5.48 21.08
C SER A 242 14.86 -4.64 19.84
N GLU A 243 15.35 -3.41 19.80
CA GLU A 243 15.21 -2.55 18.61
C GLU A 243 15.65 -3.29 17.34
N ALA A 244 16.85 -3.88 17.37
CA ALA A 244 17.40 -4.63 16.24
C ALA A 244 16.48 -5.79 15.79
N GLN A 245 15.89 -6.53 16.73
CA GLN A 245 14.98 -7.63 16.42
C GLN A 245 13.68 -7.12 15.78
N SER A 246 13.06 -6.09 16.36
CA SER A 246 11.78 -5.54 15.87
C SER A 246 11.95 -4.87 14.51
N VAL A 247 13.03 -4.12 14.30
CA VAL A 247 13.35 -3.47 13.01
C VAL A 247 13.75 -4.50 11.95
N THR A 248 14.52 -5.55 12.32
CA THR A 248 14.84 -6.65 11.37
C THR A 248 13.57 -7.36 10.91
N SER A 249 12.60 -7.58 11.79
CA SER A 249 11.29 -8.14 11.39
C SER A 249 10.58 -7.26 10.36
N TRP A 250 10.69 -5.94 10.50
CA TRP A 250 10.15 -5.00 9.50
C TRP A 250 10.89 -5.05 8.16
N ILE A 251 12.21 -5.13 8.18
CA ILE A 251 13.03 -5.33 6.96
C ILE A 251 12.60 -6.61 6.25
N LEU A 252 12.41 -7.70 6.98
CA LEU A 252 11.96 -8.98 6.42
C LEU A 252 10.56 -8.90 5.82
N LEU A 253 9.66 -8.07 6.39
CA LEU A 253 8.37 -7.76 5.78
C LEU A 253 8.57 -7.13 4.39
N GLY A 254 9.46 -6.14 4.26
CA GLY A 254 9.83 -5.53 2.99
C GLY A 254 10.43 -6.53 2.00
N CYS A 255 11.34 -7.38 2.47
CA CYS A 255 11.96 -8.46 1.66
C CYS A 255 10.90 -9.47 1.18
N GLY A 256 9.95 -9.85 2.05
CA GLY A 256 8.84 -10.72 1.70
C GLY A 256 8.00 -10.12 0.56
N GLY A 257 7.64 -8.83 0.66
CA GLY A 257 6.93 -8.12 -0.40
C GLY A 257 7.70 -8.11 -1.72
N ALA A 258 9.01 -7.85 -1.69
CA ALA A 258 9.87 -7.88 -2.87
C ALA A 258 10.01 -9.29 -3.49
N ALA A 259 9.96 -10.34 -2.67
CA ALA A 259 10.08 -11.73 -3.12
C ALA A 259 8.94 -12.14 -4.08
N VAL A 260 7.82 -11.41 -4.11
CA VAL A 260 6.73 -11.64 -5.08
C VAL A 260 7.24 -11.51 -6.52
N ILE A 261 8.22 -10.65 -6.79
CA ILE A 261 8.82 -10.47 -8.13
C ILE A 261 9.39 -11.80 -8.64
N VAL A 262 10.14 -12.50 -7.79
CA VAL A 262 10.79 -13.78 -8.13
C VAL A 262 9.78 -14.92 -8.15
N THR A 263 8.87 -14.97 -7.18
CA THR A 263 7.89 -16.04 -7.02
C THR A 263 6.69 -15.90 -7.95
N SER A 264 6.48 -14.75 -8.58
CA SER A 264 5.37 -14.51 -9.52
C SER A 264 5.28 -15.57 -10.64
N ARG A 265 6.43 -16.13 -11.04
CA ARG A 265 6.47 -17.21 -12.04
C ARG A 265 5.81 -18.50 -11.54
N LEU A 266 5.93 -18.82 -10.25
CA LEU A 266 5.32 -19.99 -9.63
C LEU A 266 3.80 -19.83 -9.47
N LEU A 267 3.33 -18.58 -9.45
CA LEU A 267 1.92 -18.24 -9.27
C LEU A 267 1.16 -18.15 -10.61
N ARG A 268 1.87 -18.29 -11.74
CA ARG A 268 1.26 -18.25 -13.08
C ARG A 268 0.25 -19.38 -13.24
N GLY A 269 -0.93 -19.03 -13.70
CA GLY A 269 -2.02 -19.99 -13.91
C GLY A 269 -3.00 -20.12 -12.75
N LEU A 270 -2.69 -19.55 -11.57
CA LEU A 270 -3.65 -19.48 -10.49
C LEU A 270 -4.69 -18.40 -10.77
N GLN A 271 -5.95 -18.71 -10.47
CA GLN A 271 -7.04 -17.74 -10.56
C GLN A 271 -6.84 -16.60 -9.55
N PRO A 272 -7.16 -15.33 -9.87
CA PRO A 272 -7.04 -14.21 -8.95
C PRO A 272 -7.73 -14.44 -7.60
N ARG A 273 -8.88 -15.10 -7.58
CA ARG A 273 -9.57 -15.48 -6.33
C ARG A 273 -8.76 -16.44 -5.47
N ALA A 274 -8.10 -17.41 -6.09
CA ALA A 274 -7.23 -18.36 -5.37
C ALA A 274 -5.99 -17.66 -4.80
N LEU A 275 -5.37 -16.77 -5.57
CA LEU A 275 -4.25 -15.94 -5.12
C LEU A 275 -4.65 -15.04 -3.95
N TRP A 276 -5.85 -14.46 -4.02
CA TRP A 276 -6.39 -13.64 -2.94
C TRP A 276 -6.62 -14.48 -1.68
N LEU A 277 -7.21 -15.69 -1.80
CA LEU A 277 -7.43 -16.61 -0.68
C LEU A 277 -6.12 -17.03 -0.02
N ILE A 278 -5.12 -17.41 -0.81
CA ILE A 278 -3.78 -17.76 -0.30
C ILE A 278 -3.19 -16.58 0.46
N GLY A 279 -3.20 -15.38 -0.14
CA GLY A 279 -2.68 -14.18 0.50
C GLY A 279 -3.42 -13.82 1.78
N ALA A 280 -4.75 -13.80 1.77
CA ALA A 280 -5.57 -13.49 2.95
C ALA A 280 -5.36 -14.52 4.09
N SER A 281 -5.27 -15.80 3.76
CA SER A 281 -4.98 -16.85 4.74
C SER A 281 -3.59 -16.68 5.38
N LEU A 282 -2.56 -16.40 4.58
CA LEU A 282 -1.21 -16.19 5.07
C LEU A 282 -1.09 -14.89 5.88
N ILE A 283 -1.78 -13.80 5.49
CA ILE A 283 -1.91 -12.58 6.31
C ILE A 283 -2.49 -12.93 7.68
N SER A 284 -3.60 -13.69 7.71
CA SER A 284 -4.27 -14.07 8.95
C SER A 284 -3.38 -14.95 9.84
N VAL A 285 -2.70 -15.94 9.27
CA VAL A 285 -1.75 -16.80 10.00
C VAL A 285 -0.59 -15.98 10.57
N SER A 286 -0.01 -15.06 9.78
CA SER A 286 1.05 -14.18 10.24
C SER A 286 0.59 -13.25 11.36
N THR A 287 -0.63 -12.71 11.25
CA THR A 287 -1.23 -11.85 12.28
C THR A 287 -1.45 -12.62 13.58
N LEU A 288 -1.97 -13.85 13.51
CA LEU A 288 -2.12 -14.74 14.66
C LEU A 288 -0.78 -15.06 15.30
N ALA A 289 0.23 -15.38 14.51
CA ALA A 289 1.56 -15.75 15.01
C ALA A 289 2.21 -14.61 15.80
N ILE A 290 2.14 -13.37 15.27
CA ILE A 290 2.67 -12.18 15.94
C ILE A 290 1.88 -11.87 17.22
N GLY A 291 0.56 -11.95 17.20
CA GLY A 291 -0.27 -11.70 18.38
C GLY A 291 -0.12 -12.76 19.48
N ALA A 292 0.02 -14.04 19.11
CA ALA A 292 0.08 -15.16 20.05
C ALA A 292 1.47 -15.37 20.67
N ALA A 293 2.54 -15.07 19.93
CA ALA A 293 3.90 -15.36 20.37
C ALA A 293 4.91 -14.24 20.00
N PRO A 294 4.64 -12.98 20.38
CA PRO A 294 5.47 -11.84 19.98
C PRO A 294 6.92 -11.93 20.53
N ALA A 295 7.11 -12.55 21.66
CA ALA A 295 8.42 -12.75 22.28
C ALA A 295 9.33 -13.75 21.50
N GLN A 296 8.75 -14.57 20.59
CA GLN A 296 9.50 -15.50 19.78
C GLN A 296 10.07 -14.81 18.53
N GLY A 297 11.23 -14.17 18.65
CA GLY A 297 11.82 -13.30 17.61
C GLY A 297 11.95 -13.96 16.23
N THR A 298 12.34 -15.26 16.15
CA THR A 298 12.44 -15.98 14.86
C THR A 298 11.08 -16.22 14.22
N LEU A 299 10.06 -16.55 15.01
CA LEU A 299 8.69 -16.74 14.52
C LEU A 299 8.12 -15.42 14.05
N SER A 300 8.29 -14.34 14.80
CA SER A 300 7.83 -13.00 14.45
C SER A 300 8.49 -12.48 13.17
N ALA A 301 9.80 -12.72 13.01
CA ALA A 301 10.55 -12.37 11.82
C ALA A 301 10.04 -13.15 10.58
N ALA A 302 9.84 -14.46 10.72
CA ALA A 302 9.28 -15.28 9.66
C ALA A 302 7.82 -14.87 9.32
N ALA A 303 7.00 -14.58 10.33
CA ALA A 303 5.63 -14.11 10.13
C ALA A 303 5.59 -12.77 9.39
N CYS A 304 6.49 -11.82 9.71
CA CYS A 304 6.62 -10.56 8.99
C CYS A 304 7.01 -10.78 7.51
N ALA A 305 7.95 -11.67 7.22
CA ALA A 305 8.34 -12.00 5.84
C ALA A 305 7.17 -12.61 5.05
N VAL A 306 6.46 -13.57 5.65
CA VAL A 306 5.27 -14.19 5.04
C VAL A 306 4.16 -13.17 4.84
N PHE A 307 3.91 -12.30 5.83
CA PHE A 307 2.94 -11.22 5.72
C PHE A 307 3.25 -10.29 4.55
N GLY A 308 4.50 -9.85 4.39
CA GLY A 308 4.87 -8.96 3.29
C GLY A 308 4.61 -9.58 1.92
N TRP A 309 4.98 -10.85 1.73
CA TRP A 309 4.71 -11.60 0.52
C TRP A 309 3.21 -11.74 0.26
N ALA A 310 2.48 -12.13 1.29
CA ALA A 310 1.04 -12.36 1.22
C ALA A 310 0.25 -11.08 0.92
N TYR A 311 0.65 -9.97 1.54
CA TYR A 311 0.03 -8.65 1.33
C TYR A 311 0.16 -8.17 -0.11
N VAL A 312 1.35 -8.26 -0.70
CA VAL A 312 1.57 -7.86 -2.09
C VAL A 312 0.84 -8.80 -3.05
N THR A 313 0.85 -10.11 -2.77
CA THR A 313 0.13 -11.11 -3.58
C THR A 313 -1.39 -10.88 -3.55
N ALA A 314 -1.99 -10.69 -2.37
CA ALA A 314 -3.42 -10.43 -2.22
C ALA A 314 -3.84 -9.11 -2.87
N SER A 315 -3.05 -8.05 -2.70
CA SER A 315 -3.31 -6.75 -3.33
C SER A 315 -3.25 -6.85 -4.86
N GLY A 316 -2.27 -7.56 -5.41
CA GLY A 316 -2.16 -7.83 -6.85
C GLY A 316 -3.33 -8.67 -7.38
N ALA A 317 -3.81 -9.62 -6.58
CA ALA A 317 -4.95 -10.45 -6.93
C ALA A 317 -6.25 -9.65 -7.10
N LEU A 318 -6.45 -8.57 -6.33
CA LEU A 318 -7.60 -7.67 -6.50
C LEU A 318 -7.63 -7.05 -7.91
N ILE A 319 -6.47 -6.67 -8.46
CA ILE A 319 -6.37 -6.13 -9.82
C ILE A 319 -6.77 -7.18 -10.86
N GLY A 320 -6.25 -8.39 -10.72
CA GLY A 320 -6.60 -9.51 -11.59
C GLY A 320 -8.08 -9.87 -11.50
N TRP A 321 -8.66 -9.79 -10.31
CA TRP A 321 -10.06 -10.12 -10.08
C TRP A 321 -11.02 -9.14 -10.76
N THR A 322 -10.81 -7.81 -10.61
CA THR A 322 -11.64 -6.84 -11.29
C THR A 322 -11.50 -6.92 -12.81
N THR A 323 -10.31 -7.26 -13.32
CA THR A 323 -10.09 -7.48 -14.76
C THR A 323 -10.89 -8.68 -15.27
N GLN A 324 -11.03 -9.75 -14.48
CA GLN A 324 -11.89 -10.89 -14.82
C GLN A 324 -13.38 -10.56 -14.77
N ILE A 325 -13.82 -9.69 -13.86
CA ILE A 325 -15.22 -9.25 -13.78
C ILE A 325 -15.57 -8.42 -15.01
N ASN A 326 -14.75 -7.43 -15.35
CA ASN A 326 -14.98 -6.57 -16.50
C ASN A 326 -13.70 -5.89 -16.97
N ALA A 327 -13.07 -6.43 -18.02
CA ALA A 327 -11.82 -5.91 -18.57
C ALA A 327 -11.94 -4.46 -19.10
N ALA A 328 -13.10 -4.09 -19.65
CA ALA A 328 -13.30 -2.74 -20.19
C ALA A 328 -13.30 -1.65 -19.10
N HIS A 329 -13.63 -1.99 -17.85
CA HIS A 329 -13.66 -1.07 -16.71
C HIS A 329 -12.63 -1.49 -15.61
N ALA A 330 -11.58 -2.23 -15.97
CA ALA A 330 -10.58 -2.75 -15.02
C ALA A 330 -9.91 -1.63 -14.20
N ALA A 331 -9.62 -0.48 -14.81
CA ALA A 331 -9.04 0.66 -14.11
C ALA A 331 -9.97 1.23 -13.03
N ALA A 332 -11.25 1.39 -13.32
CA ALA A 332 -12.26 1.84 -12.35
C ALA A 332 -12.44 0.82 -11.23
N GLY A 333 -12.43 -0.48 -11.55
CA GLY A 333 -12.53 -1.55 -10.56
C GLY A 333 -11.30 -1.62 -9.67
N THR A 334 -10.10 -1.47 -10.22
CA THR A 334 -8.87 -1.37 -9.44
C THR A 334 -8.92 -0.20 -8.46
N ALA A 335 -9.32 0.99 -8.92
CA ALA A 335 -9.47 2.16 -8.06
C ALA A 335 -10.50 1.90 -6.93
N LEU A 336 -11.68 1.33 -7.26
CA LEU A 336 -12.70 0.97 -6.28
C LEU A 336 -12.14 0.03 -5.20
N LEU A 337 -11.48 -1.07 -5.61
CA LEU A 337 -10.98 -2.07 -4.68
C LEU A 337 -9.83 -1.53 -3.80
N PHE A 338 -8.95 -0.70 -4.34
CA PHE A 338 -7.92 -0.06 -3.52
C PHE A 338 -8.48 0.98 -2.56
N VAL A 339 -9.47 1.78 -2.96
CA VAL A 339 -10.15 2.72 -2.04
C VAL A 339 -10.84 1.96 -0.91
N THR A 340 -11.60 0.91 -1.21
CA THR A 340 -12.28 0.11 -0.20
C THR A 340 -11.32 -0.66 0.70
N PHE A 341 -10.17 -1.09 0.17
CA PHE A 341 -9.08 -1.65 0.94
C PHE A 341 -8.49 -0.64 1.95
N MET A 342 -8.30 0.61 1.54
CA MET A 342 -7.85 1.67 2.43
C MET A 342 -8.88 2.05 3.48
N VAL A 343 -10.16 2.05 3.13
CA VAL A 343 -11.26 2.21 4.10
C VAL A 343 -11.21 1.07 5.12
N GLY A 344 -10.99 -0.17 4.69
CA GLY A 344 -10.77 -1.30 5.57
C GLY A 344 -9.58 -1.10 6.51
N GLN A 345 -8.44 -0.64 5.99
CA GLN A 345 -7.26 -0.34 6.82
C GLN A 345 -7.54 0.77 7.84
N ALA A 346 -8.28 1.81 7.45
CA ALA A 346 -8.65 2.88 8.37
C ALA A 346 -9.55 2.37 9.50
N LEU A 347 -10.58 1.60 9.15
CA LEU A 347 -11.48 0.98 10.14
C LEU A 347 -10.72 0.06 11.08
N GLY A 348 -9.88 -0.82 10.52
CA GLY A 348 -9.08 -1.75 11.31
C GLY A 348 -8.10 -1.05 12.24
N ALA A 349 -7.41 0.00 11.78
CA ALA A 349 -6.50 0.78 12.61
C ALA A 349 -7.22 1.46 13.78
N ALA A 350 -8.34 2.14 13.51
CA ALA A 350 -9.11 2.84 14.55
C ALA A 350 -9.73 1.86 15.55
N VAL A 351 -10.35 0.78 15.07
CA VAL A 351 -11.00 -0.22 15.94
C VAL A 351 -9.96 -0.96 16.79
N LEU A 352 -8.85 -1.41 16.20
CA LEU A 352 -7.79 -2.07 16.97
C LEU A 352 -7.14 -1.11 17.97
N GLY A 353 -6.92 0.16 17.61
CA GLY A 353 -6.40 1.16 18.53
C GLY A 353 -7.25 1.32 19.78
N ALA A 354 -8.57 1.31 19.62
CA ALA A 354 -9.51 1.39 20.73
C ALA A 354 -9.62 0.08 21.54
N LEU A 355 -9.48 -1.08 20.89
CA LEU A 355 -9.70 -2.39 21.52
C LEU A 355 -8.43 -2.95 22.17
N LEU A 356 -7.24 -2.77 21.60
CA LEU A 356 -6.00 -3.38 22.11
C LEU A 356 -5.76 -3.10 23.61
N PRO A 357 -5.97 -1.88 24.14
CA PRO A 357 -5.82 -1.61 25.56
C PRO A 357 -6.81 -2.39 26.45
N LEU A 358 -7.96 -2.79 25.90
CA LEU A 358 -9.04 -3.47 26.63
C LEU A 358 -8.90 -5.00 26.59
N VAL A 359 -8.52 -5.55 25.44
CA VAL A 359 -8.56 -7.00 25.22
C VAL A 359 -7.16 -7.64 25.08
N GLY A 360 -6.13 -6.81 25.01
CA GLY A 360 -4.73 -7.23 24.80
C GLY A 360 -4.40 -7.68 23.38
N PRO A 361 -3.08 -7.79 23.06
CA PRO A 361 -2.61 -8.07 21.71
C PRO A 361 -3.06 -9.43 21.16
N VAL A 362 -3.09 -10.47 21.98
CA VAL A 362 -3.51 -11.82 21.55
C VAL A 362 -4.94 -11.80 21.00
N THR A 363 -5.87 -11.24 21.75
CA THR A 363 -7.28 -11.19 21.35
C THR A 363 -7.50 -10.23 20.19
N GLY A 364 -6.88 -9.04 20.20
CA GLY A 364 -7.01 -8.05 19.13
C GLY A 364 -6.47 -8.56 17.79
N PHE A 365 -5.30 -9.19 17.79
CA PHE A 365 -4.71 -9.77 16.58
C PHE A 365 -5.48 -11.01 16.11
N ALA A 366 -6.03 -11.84 17.03
CA ALA A 366 -6.89 -12.96 16.66
C ALA A 366 -8.19 -12.47 15.99
N ALA A 367 -8.80 -11.41 16.50
CA ALA A 367 -9.98 -10.81 15.88
C ALA A 367 -9.68 -10.27 14.49
N ALA A 368 -8.54 -9.56 14.30
CA ALA A 368 -8.11 -9.06 12.99
C ALA A 368 -7.86 -10.21 12.00
N ALA A 369 -7.21 -11.28 12.45
CA ALA A 369 -6.96 -12.48 11.65
C ALA A 369 -8.27 -13.18 11.24
N ALA A 370 -9.22 -13.31 12.16
CA ALA A 370 -10.53 -13.91 11.89
C ALA A 370 -11.32 -13.13 10.83
N LEU A 371 -11.26 -11.80 10.85
CA LEU A 371 -11.89 -10.96 9.83
C LEU A 371 -11.22 -11.13 8.45
N GLY A 372 -9.90 -11.27 8.40
CA GLY A 372 -9.18 -11.61 7.17
C GLY A 372 -9.64 -12.93 6.55
N ILE A 373 -9.84 -13.97 7.37
CA ILE A 373 -10.34 -15.30 6.93
C ILE A 373 -11.81 -15.23 6.53
N ALA A 374 -12.65 -14.49 7.25
CA ALA A 374 -14.07 -14.35 6.95
C ALA A 374 -14.30 -13.74 5.56
N GLY A 375 -13.42 -12.81 5.13
CA GLY A 375 -13.41 -12.31 3.76
C GLY A 375 -13.21 -13.43 2.74
N GLY A 376 -12.39 -14.43 3.06
CA GLY A 376 -12.19 -15.63 2.23
C GLY A 376 -13.42 -16.54 2.15
N ALA A 377 -14.06 -16.77 3.29
CA ALA A 377 -15.24 -17.64 3.36
C ALA A 377 -16.43 -17.10 2.55
N SER A 378 -16.59 -15.77 2.48
CA SER A 378 -17.64 -15.13 1.68
C SER A 378 -17.50 -15.39 0.16
N LEU A 379 -16.32 -15.81 -0.28
CA LEU A 379 -16.03 -16.13 -1.69
C LEU A 379 -16.29 -17.58 -2.07
N ILE A 380 -16.34 -18.48 -1.09
CA ILE A 380 -16.57 -19.91 -1.31
C ILE A 380 -18.07 -20.19 -1.44
N ALA A 381 -18.93 -19.26 -0.94
CA ALA A 381 -20.38 -19.40 -1.12
C ALA A 381 -20.69 -19.44 -2.63
N PRO A 382 -21.33 -20.50 -3.14
CA PRO A 382 -21.66 -20.60 -4.55
C PRO A 382 -22.55 -19.41 -4.92
N ALA A 383 -22.18 -18.71 -6.00
CA ALA A 383 -23.11 -17.75 -6.61
C ALA A 383 -24.44 -18.51 -6.80
N ARG A 384 -25.49 -18.08 -6.10
CA ARG A 384 -26.83 -18.63 -6.31
C ARG A 384 -27.03 -18.61 -7.81
N ARG A 385 -27.11 -19.80 -8.43
CA ARG A 385 -27.54 -19.94 -9.81
C ARG A 385 -28.88 -19.23 -9.90
N GLU A 386 -28.91 -18.10 -10.56
CA GLU A 386 -30.19 -17.54 -11.01
C GLU A 386 -30.88 -18.65 -11.78
N ALA A 387 -32.01 -19.06 -11.24
CA ALA A 387 -32.83 -20.09 -11.85
C ALA A 387 -33.12 -19.62 -13.28
N THR A 388 -32.58 -20.37 -14.25
CA THR A 388 -32.95 -20.22 -15.65
C THR A 388 -34.46 -20.33 -15.72
N ALA A 389 -35.13 -19.21 -16.06
CA ALA A 389 -36.52 -19.22 -16.38
C ALA A 389 -36.75 -20.24 -17.52
N PRO A 390 -37.79 -21.08 -17.46
CA PRO A 390 -38.06 -22.02 -18.52
C PRO A 390 -38.42 -21.22 -19.80
N ARG A 391 -37.71 -21.56 -20.88
CA ARG A 391 -38.11 -21.10 -22.21
C ARG A 391 -39.48 -21.70 -22.51
N VAL A 392 -40.51 -20.88 -22.66
CA VAL A 392 -41.78 -21.20 -23.28
C VAL A 392 -41.69 -20.84 -24.76
#